data_d6352bba4232e5c20d3a415eb1c9c33b
#
_entry.id   d6352bba4232e5c20d3a415eb1c9c33b
#
_cell.length_a   1.000
_cell.length_b   1.000
_cell.length_c   1.000
_cell.angle_alpha   90.00
_cell.angle_beta   90.00
_cell.angle_gamma   90.00
#
_symmetry.space_group_name_H-M   'P 1'
#
loop_
_entity.id
_entity.type
_entity.pdbx_description
1 polymer ?
#
loop_
_entity_poly.entity_id
_entity_poly.type
_entity_poly.pdbx_seq_one_letter_code
_entity_poly.pdbx_strand_id
1 'polypeptide(L)'
;MKIVVHDTASAMEDLLRRPVARRADALRKMLGPIEDVLAPVLGEMDTVRTHQTGSGFPIDRDDPRLRAALREMRDADVWGRMKSCLAAAGERLSGEAPGVGRAGTVHVVLTLGNPDDEHLTVRSAGYFGMGGFPGAILLTMWPNATSLAKIGYAAAHELHHNVRYANVEWNPATVTVGEHVVAEGLAEAFVRELAGEEAMGPWSTGLSGARGDEAYAKITAAVDVAGMPNLPAYVFGDGSARDLGYEPVGLPDFAGYAVGLRIVDAHLAASGLTAAGSVALPAREILANAGVPTAA
;
A
#
# COMPACT_ATOMS: atom_id res chain seq x y z
N MET A 1 0.35 -19.11 5.61
CA MET A 1 0.48 -18.18 4.45
C MET A 1 1.80 -18.44 3.74
N LYS A 2 1.82 -18.40 2.40
CA LYS A 2 3.04 -18.53 1.58
C LYS A 2 3.29 -17.21 0.86
N ILE A 3 4.53 -16.71 0.87
CA ILE A 3 4.91 -15.45 0.19
C ILE A 3 5.86 -15.81 -0.95
N VAL A 4 5.54 -15.32 -2.17
CA VAL A 4 6.32 -15.57 -3.38
C VAL A 4 6.75 -14.22 -3.97
N VAL A 5 8.00 -13.85 -3.76
CA VAL A 5 8.59 -12.63 -4.36
C VAL A 5 9.17 -13.00 -5.71
N HIS A 6 8.60 -12.42 -6.77
CA HIS A 6 9.03 -12.67 -8.15
C HIS A 6 10.32 -11.93 -8.49
N ASP A 7 11.18 -12.56 -9.33
CA ASP A 7 12.40 -11.92 -9.85
C ASP A 7 12.08 -10.94 -10.97
N THR A 8 11.51 -9.81 -10.59
CA THR A 8 11.20 -8.73 -11.54
C THR A 8 12.42 -7.90 -11.92
N ALA A 9 13.52 -7.97 -11.17
CA ALA A 9 14.78 -7.33 -11.54
C ALA A 9 15.30 -7.87 -12.88
N SER A 10 15.42 -9.19 -13.00
CA SER A 10 15.84 -9.84 -14.25
C SER A 10 14.82 -9.66 -15.36
N ALA A 11 13.51 -9.73 -15.03
CA ALA A 11 12.44 -9.52 -16.00
C ALA A 11 12.44 -8.10 -16.59
N MET A 12 12.63 -7.05 -15.77
CA MET A 12 12.74 -5.68 -16.24
C MET A 12 14.01 -5.45 -17.06
N GLU A 13 15.14 -6.04 -16.68
CA GLU A 13 16.38 -5.95 -17.44
C GLU A 13 16.21 -6.55 -18.84
N ASP A 14 15.58 -7.72 -18.95
CA ASP A 14 15.27 -8.36 -20.24
C ASP A 14 14.25 -7.53 -21.04
N LEU A 15 13.23 -6.98 -20.41
CA LEU A 15 12.25 -6.11 -21.05
C LEU A 15 12.93 -4.87 -21.66
N LEU A 16 13.79 -4.19 -20.91
CA LEU A 16 14.46 -2.97 -21.36
C LEU A 16 15.49 -3.21 -22.47
N ARG A 17 15.96 -4.45 -22.65
CA ARG A 17 16.82 -4.85 -23.81
C ARG A 17 16.01 -5.08 -25.08
N ARG A 18 14.69 -5.32 -24.96
CA ARG A 18 13.85 -5.62 -26.15
C ARG A 18 13.56 -4.37 -26.97
N PRO A 19 13.34 -4.53 -28.28
CA PRO A 19 12.75 -3.47 -29.08
C PRO A 19 11.41 -3.01 -28.47
N VAL A 20 11.12 -1.72 -28.55
CA VAL A 20 9.89 -1.10 -27.99
C VAL A 20 8.63 -1.89 -28.34
N ALA A 21 8.46 -2.30 -29.59
CA ALA A 21 7.30 -3.07 -30.07
C ALA A 21 7.09 -4.44 -29.36
N ARG A 22 8.09 -4.94 -28.62
CA ARG A 22 8.03 -6.23 -27.90
C ARG A 22 7.94 -6.08 -26.39
N ARG A 23 7.96 -4.85 -25.87
CA ARG A 23 7.97 -4.59 -24.41
C ARG A 23 6.63 -4.86 -23.76
N ALA A 24 5.53 -4.58 -24.45
CA ALA A 24 4.18 -4.84 -23.94
C ALA A 24 3.97 -6.31 -23.57
N ASP A 25 4.39 -7.25 -24.44
CA ASP A 25 4.27 -8.68 -24.18
C ASP A 25 5.19 -9.13 -23.02
N ALA A 26 6.38 -8.54 -22.91
CA ALA A 26 7.29 -8.82 -21.81
C ALA A 26 6.75 -8.29 -20.47
N LEU A 27 6.09 -7.12 -20.47
CA LEU A 27 5.43 -6.56 -19.30
C LEU A 27 4.28 -7.44 -18.83
N ARG A 28 3.37 -7.86 -19.73
CA ARG A 28 2.28 -8.80 -19.39
C ARG A 28 2.81 -10.08 -18.77
N LYS A 29 3.87 -10.66 -19.35
CA LYS A 29 4.50 -11.85 -18.77
C LYS A 29 5.05 -11.60 -17.36
N MET A 30 5.67 -10.46 -17.11
CA MET A 30 6.24 -10.10 -15.82
C MET A 30 5.15 -9.90 -14.76
N LEU A 31 4.01 -9.28 -15.12
CA LEU A 31 2.90 -8.99 -14.23
C LEU A 31 1.88 -10.14 -14.13
N GLY A 32 1.98 -11.16 -14.99
CA GLY A 32 1.06 -12.30 -15.04
C GLY A 32 0.72 -12.91 -13.68
N PRO A 33 1.70 -13.16 -12.78
CA PRO A 33 1.39 -13.71 -11.45
C PRO A 33 0.42 -12.89 -10.60
N ILE A 34 0.35 -11.57 -10.83
CA ILE A 34 -0.61 -10.67 -10.16
C ILE A 34 -1.92 -10.61 -10.95
N GLU A 35 -1.86 -10.55 -12.28
CA GLU A 35 -3.04 -10.58 -13.13
C GLU A 35 -3.93 -11.79 -12.84
N ASP A 36 -3.34 -12.98 -12.73
CA ASP A 36 -4.05 -14.22 -12.45
C ASP A 36 -4.83 -14.17 -11.11
N VAL A 37 -4.32 -13.42 -10.13
CA VAL A 37 -4.99 -13.22 -8.83
C VAL A 37 -6.08 -12.14 -8.93
N LEU A 38 -5.84 -11.07 -9.67
CA LEU A 38 -6.73 -9.92 -9.73
C LEU A 38 -7.88 -10.09 -10.74
N ALA A 39 -7.67 -10.83 -11.83
CA ALA A 39 -8.67 -11.02 -12.88
C ALA A 39 -10.04 -11.55 -12.39
N PRO A 40 -10.12 -12.50 -11.45
CA PRO A 40 -11.41 -12.96 -10.90
C PRO A 40 -12.20 -11.87 -10.17
N VAL A 41 -11.52 -10.85 -9.64
CA VAL A 41 -12.12 -9.75 -8.85
C VAL A 41 -12.38 -8.51 -9.70
N LEU A 42 -11.43 -8.14 -10.55
CA LEU A 42 -11.47 -6.90 -11.34
C LEU A 42 -11.89 -7.09 -12.79
N GLY A 43 -12.03 -8.35 -13.24
CA GLY A 43 -12.28 -8.68 -14.66
C GLY A 43 -11.03 -8.54 -15.54
N GLU A 44 -11.21 -8.54 -16.85
CA GLU A 44 -10.09 -8.34 -17.79
C GLU A 44 -9.51 -6.94 -17.63
N MET A 45 -8.23 -6.88 -17.25
CA MET A 45 -7.47 -5.64 -17.13
C MET A 45 -6.56 -5.48 -18.35
N ASP A 46 -6.48 -4.26 -18.87
CA ASP A 46 -5.40 -3.91 -19.77
C ASP A 46 -4.13 -3.65 -18.93
N THR A 47 -3.30 -4.68 -18.77
CA THR A 47 -2.07 -4.65 -17.98
C THR A 47 -1.15 -3.50 -18.35
N VAL A 48 -1.02 -3.20 -19.65
CA VAL A 48 -0.16 -2.13 -20.14
C VAL A 48 -0.70 -0.79 -19.70
N ARG A 49 -2.01 -0.57 -19.89
CA ARG A 49 -2.68 0.66 -19.48
C ARG A 49 -2.63 0.82 -17.95
N THR A 50 -2.93 -0.25 -17.22
CA THR A 50 -2.89 -0.23 -15.74
C THR A 50 -1.49 0.09 -15.22
N HIS A 51 -0.44 -0.50 -15.82
CA HIS A 51 0.95 -0.17 -15.48
C HIS A 51 1.27 1.30 -15.75
N GLN A 52 0.86 1.83 -16.90
CA GLN A 52 1.13 3.22 -17.27
C GLN A 52 0.37 4.22 -16.40
N THR A 53 -0.91 3.95 -16.10
CA THR A 53 -1.72 4.82 -15.22
C THR A 53 -1.39 4.67 -13.75
N GLY A 54 -0.78 3.55 -13.34
CA GLY A 54 -0.29 3.27 -12.00
C GLY A 54 1.18 3.66 -11.80
N SER A 55 1.64 4.75 -12.42
CA SER A 55 3.00 5.29 -12.27
C SER A 55 4.13 4.33 -12.67
N GLY A 56 3.84 3.28 -13.44
CA GLY A 56 4.85 2.37 -13.95
C GLY A 56 5.78 2.99 -15.00
N PHE A 57 6.99 2.48 -15.10
CA PHE A 57 7.99 3.01 -16.05
C PHE A 57 7.52 2.97 -17.51
N PRO A 58 7.91 3.94 -18.35
CA PRO A 58 7.52 3.97 -19.76
C PRO A 58 8.15 2.80 -20.53
N ILE A 59 7.32 2.08 -21.30
CA ILE A 59 7.73 0.96 -22.15
C ILE A 59 7.69 1.31 -23.64
N ASP A 60 7.12 2.44 -23.98
CA ASP A 60 6.87 2.95 -25.35
C ASP A 60 8.05 3.69 -25.95
N ARG A 61 9.10 3.93 -25.19
CA ARG A 61 10.32 4.64 -25.59
C ARG A 61 11.55 4.11 -24.88
N ASP A 62 12.72 4.45 -25.42
CA ASP A 62 13.99 4.24 -24.73
C ASP A 62 14.27 5.42 -23.80
N ASP A 63 14.55 5.08 -22.53
CA ASP A 63 14.96 6.06 -21.53
C ASP A 63 16.18 5.49 -20.76
N PRO A 64 17.36 6.12 -20.89
CA PRO A 64 18.58 5.64 -20.25
C PRO A 64 18.51 5.68 -18.72
N ARG A 65 17.63 6.54 -18.14
CA ARG A 65 17.42 6.63 -16.68
C ARG A 65 16.92 5.31 -16.11
N LEU A 66 16.07 4.57 -16.85
CA LEU A 66 15.46 3.32 -16.37
C LEU A 66 16.52 2.26 -16.07
N ARG A 67 17.51 2.10 -16.94
CA ARG A 67 18.59 1.11 -16.72
C ARG A 67 19.52 1.55 -15.60
N ALA A 68 19.74 2.85 -15.43
CA ALA A 68 20.54 3.37 -14.31
C ALA A 68 19.83 3.11 -12.98
N ALA A 69 18.54 3.45 -12.90
CA ALA A 69 17.71 3.23 -11.73
C ALA A 69 17.61 1.73 -11.36
N LEU A 70 17.42 0.85 -12.34
CA LEU A 70 17.38 -0.59 -12.08
C LEU A 70 18.71 -1.13 -11.54
N ARG A 71 19.85 -0.63 -12.03
CA ARG A 71 21.16 -0.97 -11.45
C ARG A 71 21.28 -0.49 -10.02
N GLU A 72 20.90 0.76 -9.73
CA GLU A 72 20.91 1.31 -8.37
C GLU A 72 20.08 0.46 -7.39
N MET A 73 18.88 0.04 -7.80
CA MET A 73 18.05 -0.85 -7.00
C MET A 73 18.71 -2.22 -6.77
N ARG A 74 19.39 -2.77 -7.76
CA ARG A 74 20.13 -4.05 -7.63
C ARG A 74 21.36 -3.91 -6.73
N ASP A 75 22.14 -2.85 -6.90
CA ASP A 75 23.32 -2.57 -6.10
C ASP A 75 22.95 -2.35 -4.61
N ALA A 76 21.77 -1.78 -4.36
CA ALA A 76 21.18 -1.65 -3.02
C ALA A 76 20.50 -2.91 -2.49
N ASP A 77 20.55 -4.04 -3.21
CA ASP A 77 19.89 -5.31 -2.86
C ASP A 77 18.41 -5.17 -2.47
N VAL A 78 17.67 -4.37 -3.22
CA VAL A 78 16.26 -4.06 -2.91
C VAL A 78 15.42 -5.33 -2.79
N TRP A 79 15.55 -6.30 -3.70
CA TRP A 79 14.76 -7.54 -3.67
C TRP A 79 15.13 -8.45 -2.51
N GLY A 80 16.42 -8.56 -2.16
CA GLY A 80 16.89 -9.36 -1.01
C GLY A 80 16.37 -8.78 0.30
N ARG A 81 16.49 -7.47 0.47
CA ARG A 81 15.99 -6.77 1.68
C ARG A 81 14.45 -6.86 1.80
N MET A 82 13.73 -6.69 0.68
CA MET A 82 12.28 -6.87 0.66
C MET A 82 11.87 -8.29 1.05
N LYS A 83 12.55 -9.32 0.53
CA LYS A 83 12.31 -10.72 0.92
C LYS A 83 12.53 -10.94 2.42
N SER A 84 13.61 -10.39 2.98
CA SER A 84 13.91 -10.50 4.40
C SER A 84 12.84 -9.81 5.26
N CYS A 85 12.41 -8.62 4.86
CA CYS A 85 11.37 -7.86 5.55
C CYS A 85 10.02 -8.60 5.51
N LEU A 86 9.64 -9.13 4.35
CA LEU A 86 8.42 -9.93 4.18
C LEU A 86 8.46 -11.25 4.96
N ALA A 87 9.63 -11.89 5.09
CA ALA A 87 9.79 -13.08 5.92
C ALA A 87 9.53 -12.76 7.40
N ALA A 88 10.15 -11.71 7.94
CA ALA A 88 9.95 -11.26 9.30
C ALA A 88 8.48 -10.86 9.56
N ALA A 89 7.87 -10.11 8.62
CA ALA A 89 6.46 -9.74 8.69
C ALA A 89 5.54 -10.97 8.67
N GLY A 90 5.83 -11.94 7.79
CA GLY A 90 5.08 -13.20 7.70
C GLY A 90 5.18 -14.06 8.96
N GLU A 91 6.36 -14.12 9.60
CA GLU A 91 6.56 -14.80 10.88
C GLU A 91 5.75 -14.12 11.99
N ARG A 92 5.82 -12.79 12.09
CA ARG A 92 5.08 -12.01 13.08
C ARG A 92 3.57 -12.21 12.93
N LEU A 93 3.03 -12.06 11.71
CA LEU A 93 1.61 -12.30 11.43
C LEU A 93 1.21 -13.76 11.71
N SER A 94 2.05 -14.73 11.35
CA SER A 94 1.74 -16.15 11.61
C SER A 94 1.68 -16.50 13.10
N GLY A 95 2.43 -15.76 13.93
CA GLY A 95 2.44 -15.95 15.38
C GLY A 95 1.27 -15.30 16.11
N GLU A 96 0.74 -14.19 15.60
CA GLU A 96 -0.19 -13.33 16.33
C GLU A 96 -1.52 -13.08 15.62
N ALA A 97 -1.56 -13.15 14.27
CA ALA A 97 -2.73 -12.75 13.50
C ALA A 97 -3.76 -13.87 13.40
N PRO A 98 -4.99 -13.67 13.92
CA PRO A 98 -6.09 -14.60 13.67
C PRO A 98 -6.37 -14.73 12.18
N GLY A 99 -6.59 -15.94 11.70
CA GLY A 99 -6.99 -16.19 10.31
C GLY A 99 -5.93 -15.91 9.25
N VAL A 100 -4.65 -15.72 9.62
CA VAL A 100 -3.54 -15.45 8.67
C VAL A 100 -3.47 -16.45 7.50
N GLY A 101 -3.87 -17.68 7.72
CA GLY A 101 -3.93 -18.73 6.70
C GLY A 101 -4.88 -18.44 5.53
N ARG A 102 -5.88 -17.58 5.72
CA ARG A 102 -6.85 -17.20 4.69
C ARG A 102 -6.22 -16.40 3.55
N ALA A 103 -5.12 -15.69 3.81
CA ALA A 103 -4.36 -14.99 2.76
C ALA A 103 -3.71 -15.95 1.73
N GLY A 104 -3.62 -17.26 2.04
CA GLY A 104 -3.17 -18.28 1.09
C GLY A 104 -1.75 -18.09 0.59
N THR A 105 -1.59 -18.00 -0.74
CA THR A 105 -0.32 -17.63 -1.37
C THR A 105 -0.38 -16.18 -1.81
N VAL A 106 0.58 -15.37 -1.37
CA VAL A 106 0.72 -13.95 -1.72
C VAL A 106 1.85 -13.79 -2.72
N HIS A 107 1.51 -13.35 -3.93
CA HIS A 107 2.45 -13.03 -4.99
C HIS A 107 2.89 -11.57 -4.89
N VAL A 108 4.20 -11.32 -4.82
CA VAL A 108 4.77 -9.99 -4.66
C VAL A 108 5.56 -9.63 -5.91
N VAL A 109 5.21 -8.52 -6.54
CA VAL A 109 5.88 -7.96 -7.70
C VAL A 109 6.32 -6.53 -7.37
N LEU A 110 7.58 -6.23 -7.65
CA LEU A 110 8.13 -4.87 -7.57
C LEU A 110 8.47 -4.40 -8.98
N THR A 111 7.93 -3.24 -9.37
CA THR A 111 8.24 -2.59 -10.64
C THR A 111 9.00 -1.29 -10.44
N LEU A 112 9.78 -0.93 -11.45
CA LEU A 112 10.33 0.40 -11.58
C LEU A 112 9.19 1.39 -11.86
N GLY A 113 9.29 2.59 -11.31
CA GLY A 113 8.32 3.64 -11.54
C GLY A 113 8.69 4.57 -12.70
N ASN A 114 7.76 5.44 -13.06
CA ASN A 114 7.97 6.50 -14.04
C ASN A 114 8.72 7.68 -13.39
N PRO A 115 9.94 8.02 -13.87
CA PRO A 115 10.70 9.15 -13.31
C PRO A 115 10.07 10.52 -13.55
N ASP A 116 9.13 10.62 -14.48
CA ASP A 116 8.45 11.87 -14.83
C ASP A 116 7.10 12.03 -14.12
N ASP A 117 6.72 11.06 -13.26
CA ASP A 117 5.51 11.12 -12.46
C ASP A 117 5.78 11.80 -11.11
N GLU A 118 5.31 13.04 -10.96
CA GLU A 118 5.45 13.82 -9.73
C GLU A 118 4.69 13.22 -8.55
N HIS A 119 3.58 12.53 -8.81
CA HIS A 119 2.86 11.83 -7.73
C HIS A 119 3.77 10.77 -7.08
N LEU A 120 4.43 9.95 -7.89
CA LEU A 120 5.37 8.94 -7.39
C LEU A 120 6.62 9.59 -6.79
N THR A 121 7.30 10.46 -7.56
CA THR A 121 8.66 10.89 -7.25
C THR A 121 8.74 11.94 -6.14
N VAL A 122 7.67 12.74 -5.98
CA VAL A 122 7.61 13.83 -5.01
C VAL A 122 6.61 13.51 -3.89
N ARG A 123 5.32 13.33 -4.21
CA ARG A 123 4.28 13.18 -3.18
C ARG A 123 4.40 11.87 -2.42
N SER A 124 4.64 10.76 -3.12
CA SER A 124 4.80 9.43 -2.53
C SER A 124 6.24 9.09 -2.13
N ALA A 125 7.13 10.09 -2.06
CA ALA A 125 8.53 9.91 -1.67
C ALA A 125 9.30 8.85 -2.48
N GLY A 126 8.86 8.58 -3.71
CA GLY A 126 9.48 7.64 -4.64
C GLY A 126 8.97 6.21 -4.59
N TYR A 127 7.93 5.90 -3.82
CA TYR A 127 7.37 4.54 -3.76
C TYR A 127 5.92 4.53 -3.30
N PHE A 128 5.18 3.52 -3.73
CA PHE A 128 3.89 3.13 -3.15
C PHE A 128 3.63 1.65 -3.39
N GLY A 129 2.61 1.12 -2.69
CA GLY A 129 2.16 -0.25 -2.81
C GLY A 129 0.66 -0.36 -3.05
N MET A 130 0.25 -1.54 -3.45
CA MET A 130 -1.14 -1.98 -3.54
C MET A 130 -1.20 -3.43 -3.06
N GLY A 131 -1.73 -3.63 -1.84
CA GLY A 131 -1.89 -4.94 -1.20
C GLY A 131 -3.33 -5.23 -0.75
N GLY A 132 -4.28 -4.38 -1.15
CA GLY A 132 -5.69 -4.51 -0.77
C GLY A 132 -6.45 -5.69 -1.40
N PHE A 133 -5.81 -6.46 -2.27
CA PHE A 133 -6.40 -7.66 -2.88
C PHE A 133 -5.67 -8.91 -2.36
N PRO A 134 -6.32 -9.77 -1.54
CA PRO A 134 -5.70 -10.98 -1.01
C PRO A 134 -5.06 -11.84 -2.09
N GLY A 135 -3.80 -12.22 -1.89
CA GLY A 135 -3.01 -13.00 -2.84
C GLY A 135 -2.10 -12.19 -3.77
N ALA A 136 -2.23 -10.85 -3.84
CA ALA A 136 -1.40 -10.00 -4.69
C ALA A 136 -0.86 -8.77 -3.95
N ILE A 137 0.42 -8.47 -4.15
CA ILE A 137 1.07 -7.23 -3.76
C ILE A 137 1.83 -6.69 -4.97
N LEU A 138 1.47 -5.49 -5.41
CA LEU A 138 2.20 -4.73 -6.40
C LEU A 138 2.89 -3.54 -5.73
N LEU A 139 4.19 -3.43 -5.92
CA LEU A 139 4.99 -2.30 -5.47
C LEU A 139 5.57 -1.58 -6.67
N THR A 140 5.55 -0.25 -6.63
CA THR A 140 6.16 0.61 -7.64
C THR A 140 7.14 1.53 -6.95
N MET A 141 8.37 1.64 -7.47
CA MET A 141 9.34 2.59 -6.92
C MET A 141 10.22 3.24 -7.98
N TRP A 142 10.56 4.50 -7.73
CA TRP A 142 11.69 5.19 -8.31
C TRP A 142 12.78 5.33 -7.25
N PRO A 143 14.04 4.90 -7.50
CA PRO A 143 15.08 4.89 -6.47
C PRO A 143 15.47 6.30 -6.06
N ASN A 144 15.44 6.52 -4.76
CA ASN A 144 15.99 7.65 -4.04
C ASN A 144 16.33 7.20 -2.61
N ALA A 145 16.95 8.06 -1.80
CA ALA A 145 17.35 7.69 -0.44
C ALA A 145 16.19 7.14 0.41
N THR A 146 14.99 7.72 0.29
CA THR A 146 13.81 7.30 1.05
C THR A 146 13.27 5.98 0.54
N SER A 147 13.00 5.86 -0.76
CA SER A 147 12.42 4.65 -1.34
C SER A 147 13.36 3.45 -1.20
N LEU A 148 14.66 3.64 -1.39
CA LEU A 148 15.66 2.59 -1.15
C LEU A 148 15.69 2.12 0.30
N ALA A 149 15.50 3.01 1.27
CA ALA A 149 15.46 2.64 2.68
C ALA A 149 14.14 1.93 3.07
N LYS A 150 13.02 2.34 2.50
CA LYS A 150 11.68 2.00 3.02
C LYS A 150 10.88 0.97 2.23
N ILE A 151 11.26 0.63 1.00
CA ILE A 151 10.45 -0.27 0.14
C ILE A 151 10.19 -1.66 0.75
N GLY A 152 11.11 -2.19 1.55
CA GLY A 152 10.90 -3.45 2.26
C GLY A 152 9.80 -3.34 3.32
N TYR A 153 9.74 -2.20 4.00
CA TYR A 153 8.69 -1.92 5.00
C TYR A 153 7.35 -1.61 4.34
N ALA A 154 7.35 -0.95 3.18
CA ALA A 154 6.15 -0.84 2.37
C ALA A 154 5.60 -2.22 1.97
N ALA A 155 6.46 -3.17 1.61
CA ALA A 155 6.03 -4.54 1.35
C ALA A 155 5.40 -5.22 2.58
N ALA A 156 5.91 -4.96 3.79
CA ALA A 156 5.32 -5.45 5.04
C ALA A 156 3.97 -4.79 5.34
N HIS A 157 3.83 -3.50 5.08
CA HIS A 157 2.57 -2.75 5.15
C HIS A 157 1.51 -3.40 4.22
N GLU A 158 1.86 -3.63 2.96
CA GLU A 158 0.96 -4.27 2.00
C GLU A 158 0.62 -5.72 2.36
N LEU A 159 1.54 -6.44 2.99
CA LEU A 159 1.27 -7.79 3.50
C LEU A 159 0.24 -7.76 4.62
N HIS A 160 0.28 -6.75 5.49
CA HIS A 160 -0.75 -6.56 6.52
C HIS A 160 -2.13 -6.35 5.89
N HIS A 161 -2.24 -5.50 4.86
CA HIS A 161 -3.49 -5.36 4.09
C HIS A 161 -3.97 -6.67 3.49
N ASN A 162 -3.08 -7.46 2.90
CA ASN A 162 -3.44 -8.78 2.35
C ASN A 162 -4.06 -9.70 3.40
N VAL A 163 -3.49 -9.75 4.60
CA VAL A 163 -4.05 -10.56 5.69
C VAL A 163 -5.37 -9.97 6.19
N ARG A 164 -5.47 -8.64 6.35
CA ARG A 164 -6.70 -7.97 6.76
C ARG A 164 -7.84 -8.28 5.80
N TYR A 165 -7.68 -7.99 4.52
CA TYR A 165 -8.75 -8.15 3.53
C TYR A 165 -9.06 -9.60 3.16
N ALA A 166 -8.23 -10.56 3.58
CA ALA A 166 -8.60 -11.98 3.58
C ALA A 166 -9.51 -12.36 4.77
N ASN A 167 -9.66 -11.51 5.79
CA ASN A 167 -10.36 -11.81 7.03
C ASN A 167 -11.54 -10.90 7.35
N VAL A 168 -11.57 -9.67 6.81
CA VAL A 168 -12.69 -8.75 6.96
C VAL A 168 -13.53 -8.73 5.70
N GLU A 169 -14.83 -8.48 5.86
CA GLU A 169 -15.71 -8.29 4.69
C GLU A 169 -15.37 -6.96 4.01
N TRP A 170 -15.10 -7.03 2.71
CA TRP A 170 -14.82 -5.86 1.92
C TRP A 170 -15.70 -5.82 0.67
N ASN A 171 -16.42 -4.71 0.50
CA ASN A 171 -17.28 -4.47 -0.65
C ASN A 171 -17.11 -3.01 -1.10
N PRO A 172 -16.74 -2.75 -2.38
CA PRO A 172 -16.49 -1.39 -2.88
C PRO A 172 -17.69 -0.45 -2.74
N ALA A 173 -18.91 -0.97 -2.73
CA ALA A 173 -20.11 -0.16 -2.60
C ALA A 173 -20.38 0.30 -1.16
N THR A 174 -19.94 -0.47 -0.17
CA THR A 174 -20.28 -0.26 1.25
C THR A 174 -19.07 -0.04 2.15
N VAL A 175 -17.84 -0.20 1.66
CA VAL A 175 -16.63 0.08 2.43
C VAL A 175 -16.64 1.53 2.91
N THR A 176 -16.35 1.74 4.19
CA THR A 176 -16.43 3.05 4.83
C THR A 176 -15.07 3.74 4.92
N VAL A 177 -15.10 5.06 5.11
CA VAL A 177 -13.90 5.84 5.47
C VAL A 177 -13.24 5.25 6.71
N GLY A 178 -14.03 4.88 7.72
CA GLY A 178 -13.53 4.25 8.95
C GLY A 178 -12.76 2.95 8.69
N GLU A 179 -13.27 2.06 7.82
CA GLU A 179 -12.55 0.83 7.45
C GLU A 179 -11.20 1.15 6.80
N HIS A 180 -11.16 2.06 5.83
CA HIS A 180 -9.90 2.38 5.14
C HIS A 180 -8.89 3.06 6.06
N VAL A 181 -9.32 4.04 6.84
CA VAL A 181 -8.43 4.77 7.76
C VAL A 181 -7.88 3.84 8.84
N VAL A 182 -8.70 2.92 9.36
CA VAL A 182 -8.25 1.87 10.29
C VAL A 182 -7.28 0.90 9.62
N ALA A 183 -7.53 0.52 8.37
CA ALA A 183 -6.64 -0.39 7.65
C ALA A 183 -5.24 0.21 7.47
N GLU A 184 -5.16 1.49 7.06
CA GLU A 184 -3.88 2.21 6.92
C GLU A 184 -3.17 2.36 8.27
N GLY A 185 -3.92 2.76 9.30
CA GLY A 185 -3.37 2.90 10.65
C GLY A 185 -2.80 1.60 11.22
N LEU A 186 -3.51 0.48 11.03
CA LEU A 186 -3.03 -0.85 11.45
C LEU A 186 -1.76 -1.27 10.70
N ALA A 187 -1.70 -1.04 9.39
CA ALA A 187 -0.55 -1.40 8.58
C ALA A 187 0.69 -0.58 8.97
N GLU A 188 0.54 0.71 9.26
CA GLU A 188 1.63 1.56 9.76
C GLU A 188 2.04 1.19 11.19
N ALA A 189 1.08 0.92 12.09
CA ALA A 189 1.38 0.45 13.44
C ALA A 189 2.11 -0.91 13.40
N PHE A 190 1.74 -1.80 12.49
CA PHE A 190 2.43 -3.08 12.28
C PHE A 190 3.88 -2.89 11.81
N VAL A 191 4.13 -1.97 10.87
CA VAL A 191 5.49 -1.62 10.44
C VAL A 191 6.31 -1.07 11.61
N ARG A 192 5.71 -0.21 12.44
CA ARG A 192 6.36 0.30 13.66
C ARG A 192 6.69 -0.81 14.66
N GLU A 193 5.79 -1.74 14.89
CA GLU A 193 6.02 -2.92 15.75
C GLU A 193 7.14 -3.83 15.21
N LEU A 194 7.24 -3.92 13.87
CA LEU A 194 8.22 -4.78 13.22
C LEU A 194 9.63 -4.18 13.26
N ALA A 195 9.78 -2.85 13.08
CA ALA A 195 11.08 -2.23 12.80
C ALA A 195 11.27 -0.80 13.39
N GLY A 196 10.34 -0.33 14.23
CA GLY A 196 10.42 0.98 14.87
C GLY A 196 9.84 2.13 14.03
N GLU A 197 9.77 3.30 14.63
CA GLU A 197 9.17 4.50 14.01
C GLU A 197 9.85 4.92 12.71
N GLU A 198 11.17 4.76 12.64
CA GLU A 198 11.96 5.11 11.45
C GLU A 198 11.61 4.25 10.22
N ALA A 199 10.91 3.13 10.41
CA ALA A 199 10.48 2.25 9.32
C ALA A 199 9.16 2.72 8.67
N MET A 200 8.31 3.44 9.41
CA MET A 200 7.00 3.90 8.93
C MET A 200 7.10 4.80 7.70
N GLY A 201 6.02 4.87 6.93
CA GLY A 201 5.88 5.80 5.81
C GLY A 201 5.93 7.25 6.28
N PRO A 202 6.53 8.18 5.49
CA PRO A 202 6.63 9.59 5.87
C PRO A 202 5.26 10.28 6.01
N TRP A 203 4.23 9.74 5.40
CA TRP A 203 2.84 10.21 5.47
C TRP A 203 2.18 9.99 6.82
N SER A 204 2.62 8.99 7.61
CA SER A 204 2.00 8.65 8.89
C SER A 204 2.39 9.60 10.01
N THR A 205 3.56 10.24 9.91
CA THR A 205 4.13 11.11 10.95
C THR A 205 4.13 12.59 10.58
N GLY A 206 3.77 12.92 9.33
CA GLY A 206 3.86 14.28 8.79
C GLY A 206 2.79 15.26 9.28
N LEU A 207 1.75 14.78 9.98
CA LEU A 207 0.59 15.59 10.38
C LEU A 207 0.43 15.58 11.90
N SER A 208 0.66 16.75 12.54
CA SER A 208 0.60 16.89 14.00
C SER A 208 0.09 18.29 14.40
N GLY A 209 -0.09 18.52 15.71
CA GLY A 209 -0.58 19.78 16.27
C GLY A 209 -1.99 20.12 15.76
N ALA A 210 -2.31 21.42 15.70
CA ALA A 210 -3.64 21.90 15.35
C ALA A 210 -4.17 21.33 14.01
N ARG A 211 -3.30 21.21 12.99
CA ARG A 211 -3.69 20.61 11.70
C ARG A 211 -4.03 19.13 11.82
N GLY A 212 -3.30 18.41 12.68
CA GLY A 212 -3.60 17.02 12.99
C GLY A 212 -4.92 16.86 13.74
N ASP A 213 -5.23 17.76 14.67
CA ASP A 213 -6.48 17.74 15.41
C ASP A 213 -7.69 18.09 14.52
N GLU A 214 -7.55 19.05 13.61
CA GLU A 214 -8.58 19.38 12.62
C GLU A 214 -8.86 18.19 11.67
N ALA A 215 -7.81 17.54 11.17
CA ALA A 215 -7.95 16.36 10.33
C ALA A 215 -8.59 15.20 11.10
N TYR A 216 -8.17 14.98 12.35
CA TYR A 216 -8.76 13.95 13.21
C TYR A 216 -10.27 14.20 13.43
N ALA A 217 -10.66 15.42 13.81
CA ALA A 217 -12.06 15.75 14.00
C ALA A 217 -12.90 15.55 12.73
N LYS A 218 -12.36 15.94 11.58
CA LYS A 218 -13.05 15.82 10.29
C LYS A 218 -13.20 14.37 9.84
N ILE A 219 -12.15 13.56 9.95
CA ILE A 219 -12.17 12.15 9.53
C ILE A 219 -13.04 11.33 10.48
N THR A 220 -12.94 11.56 11.81
CA THR A 220 -13.77 10.83 12.78
C THR A 220 -15.26 11.15 12.67
N ALA A 221 -15.61 12.35 12.23
CA ALA A 221 -17.00 12.70 11.90
C ALA A 221 -17.52 12.04 10.61
N ALA A 222 -16.64 11.48 9.78
CA ALA A 222 -16.96 10.90 8.48
C ALA A 222 -16.73 9.38 8.41
N VAL A 223 -16.48 8.70 9.53
CA VAL A 223 -16.11 7.26 9.53
C VAL A 223 -17.18 6.35 8.91
N ASP A 224 -18.45 6.77 8.92
CA ASP A 224 -19.57 6.03 8.33
C ASP A 224 -19.86 6.40 6.87
N VAL A 225 -19.13 7.37 6.31
CA VAL A 225 -19.25 7.70 4.87
C VAL A 225 -18.77 6.51 4.06
N ALA A 226 -19.63 5.98 3.18
CA ALA A 226 -19.42 4.73 2.48
C ALA A 226 -19.25 4.91 0.97
N GLY A 227 -18.59 3.93 0.35
CA GLY A 227 -18.41 3.79 -1.08
C GLY A 227 -17.07 4.33 -1.59
N MET A 228 -16.43 3.55 -2.46
CA MET A 228 -15.09 3.83 -3.02
C MET A 228 -14.89 5.26 -3.54
N PRO A 229 -15.87 5.92 -4.22
CA PRO A 229 -15.68 7.29 -4.70
C PRO A 229 -15.44 8.34 -3.60
N ASN A 230 -15.84 8.04 -2.37
CA ASN A 230 -15.69 8.97 -1.23
C ASN A 230 -14.34 8.82 -0.52
N LEU A 231 -13.67 7.66 -0.65
CA LEU A 231 -12.49 7.33 0.13
C LEU A 231 -11.26 8.17 -0.20
N PRO A 232 -10.92 8.47 -1.48
CA PRO A 232 -9.66 9.12 -1.83
C PRO A 232 -9.44 10.45 -1.10
N ALA A 233 -10.48 11.27 -0.96
CA ALA A 233 -10.37 12.57 -0.32
C ALA A 233 -10.10 12.48 1.20
N TYR A 234 -10.66 11.47 1.87
CA TYR A 234 -10.44 11.25 3.30
C TYR A 234 -9.14 10.50 3.62
N VAL A 235 -8.73 9.57 2.76
CA VAL A 235 -7.56 8.72 3.01
C VAL A 235 -6.29 9.36 2.48
N PHE A 236 -6.30 9.75 1.19
CA PHE A 236 -5.12 10.28 0.49
C PHE A 236 -5.05 11.80 0.48
N GLY A 237 -6.15 12.49 0.88
CA GLY A 237 -6.23 13.94 0.93
C GLY A 237 -6.65 14.61 -0.38
N ASP A 238 -6.78 15.93 -0.33
CA ASP A 238 -7.35 16.73 -1.41
C ASP A 238 -6.54 16.73 -2.70
N GLY A 239 -5.21 16.66 -2.60
CA GLY A 239 -4.34 16.61 -3.78
C GLY A 239 -4.62 15.35 -4.62
N SER A 240 -4.58 14.19 -3.98
CA SER A 240 -4.89 12.91 -4.64
C SER A 240 -6.34 12.82 -5.11
N ALA A 241 -7.30 13.39 -4.34
CA ALA A 241 -8.70 13.43 -4.76
C ALA A 241 -8.87 14.18 -6.08
N ARG A 242 -8.25 15.38 -6.22
CA ARG A 242 -8.31 16.16 -7.48
C ARG A 242 -7.69 15.43 -8.66
N ASP A 243 -6.53 14.80 -8.45
CA ASP A 243 -5.83 14.07 -9.50
C ASP A 243 -6.66 12.88 -10.02
N LEU A 244 -7.45 12.27 -9.14
CA LEU A 244 -8.36 11.16 -9.45
C LEU A 244 -9.76 11.62 -9.90
N GLY A 245 -10.03 12.92 -9.94
CA GLY A 245 -11.32 13.48 -10.35
C GLY A 245 -12.43 13.42 -9.30
N TYR A 246 -12.07 13.32 -8.02
CA TYR A 246 -13.00 13.34 -6.88
C TYR A 246 -13.03 14.70 -6.19
N GLU A 247 -14.14 14.99 -5.52
CA GLU A 247 -14.33 16.24 -4.79
C GLU A 247 -13.44 16.28 -3.53
N PRO A 248 -12.64 17.34 -3.35
CA PRO A 248 -11.83 17.53 -2.15
C PRO A 248 -12.72 17.86 -0.94
N VAL A 249 -12.26 17.46 0.24
CA VAL A 249 -12.98 17.68 1.51
C VAL A 249 -12.25 18.60 2.49
N GLY A 250 -11.17 19.25 2.07
CA GLY A 250 -10.35 20.15 2.90
C GLY A 250 -9.42 19.40 3.85
N LEU A 251 -8.81 18.30 3.38
CA LEU A 251 -7.83 17.52 4.11
C LEU A 251 -6.45 17.61 3.44
N PRO A 252 -5.36 17.73 4.23
CA PRO A 252 -4.01 17.63 3.68
C PRO A 252 -3.72 16.22 3.12
N ASP A 253 -2.72 16.15 2.24
CA ASP A 253 -2.32 14.88 1.65
C ASP A 253 -1.95 13.87 2.74
N PHE A 254 -2.39 12.62 2.55
CA PHE A 254 -2.20 11.48 3.45
C PHE A 254 -2.77 11.64 4.87
N ALA A 255 -3.73 12.54 5.08
CA ALA A 255 -4.34 12.75 6.40
C ALA A 255 -4.93 11.47 6.99
N GLY A 256 -5.48 10.58 6.17
CA GLY A 256 -6.05 9.30 6.60
C GLY A 256 -5.03 8.38 7.27
N TYR A 257 -3.78 8.39 6.82
CA TYR A 257 -2.69 7.59 7.43
C TYR A 257 -2.36 8.07 8.84
N ALA A 258 -2.13 9.36 9.02
CA ALA A 258 -1.80 9.93 10.33
C ALA A 258 -2.98 9.81 11.33
N VAL A 259 -4.20 10.06 10.87
CA VAL A 259 -5.41 9.90 11.69
C VAL A 259 -5.66 8.42 12.00
N GLY A 260 -5.48 7.54 11.03
CA GLY A 260 -5.61 6.09 11.22
C GLY A 260 -4.62 5.56 12.26
N LEU A 261 -3.37 5.98 12.19
CA LEU A 261 -2.36 5.61 13.18
C LEU A 261 -2.76 6.10 14.58
N ARG A 262 -3.26 7.34 14.72
CA ARG A 262 -3.74 7.88 16.01
C ARG A 262 -4.93 7.09 16.57
N ILE A 263 -5.89 6.69 15.73
CA ILE A 263 -7.02 5.83 16.09
C ILE A 263 -6.52 4.45 16.58
N VAL A 264 -5.63 3.85 15.80
CA VAL A 264 -5.07 2.53 16.12
C VAL A 264 -4.25 2.58 17.40
N ASP A 265 -3.46 3.62 17.63
CA ASP A 265 -2.71 3.78 18.90
C ASP A 265 -3.65 3.80 20.11
N ALA A 266 -4.75 4.52 20.02
CA ALA A 266 -5.76 4.54 21.07
C ALA A 266 -6.40 3.16 21.27
N HIS A 267 -6.71 2.44 20.19
CA HIS A 267 -7.22 1.06 20.24
C HIS A 267 -6.21 0.10 20.91
N LEU A 268 -4.94 0.11 20.49
CA LEU A 268 -3.91 -0.77 21.04
C LEU A 268 -3.69 -0.49 22.53
N ALA A 269 -3.70 0.79 22.94
CA ALA A 269 -3.58 1.19 24.33
C ALA A 269 -4.79 0.72 25.17
N ALA A 270 -6.01 0.75 24.63
CA ALA A 270 -7.22 0.35 25.33
C ALA A 270 -7.40 -1.16 25.39
N SER A 271 -7.04 -1.89 24.34
CA SER A 271 -7.27 -3.34 24.20
C SER A 271 -6.10 -4.20 24.72
N GLY A 272 -4.88 -3.65 24.74
CA GLY A 272 -3.66 -4.41 25.00
C GLY A 272 -3.25 -5.37 23.87
N LEU A 273 -3.91 -5.28 22.70
CA LEU A 273 -3.57 -6.07 21.51
C LEU A 273 -2.38 -5.45 20.77
N THR A 274 -1.81 -6.23 19.85
CA THR A 274 -0.84 -5.76 18.85
C THR A 274 -1.54 -5.42 17.54
N ALA A 275 -0.88 -4.70 16.64
CA ALA A 275 -1.41 -4.44 15.30
C ALA A 275 -1.62 -5.75 14.52
N ALA A 276 -0.68 -6.71 14.64
CA ALA A 276 -0.83 -8.05 14.08
C ALA A 276 -2.04 -8.79 14.65
N GLY A 277 -2.23 -8.74 15.99
CA GLY A 277 -3.37 -9.36 16.67
C GLY A 277 -4.71 -8.75 16.31
N SER A 278 -4.71 -7.47 15.91
CA SER A 278 -5.90 -6.70 15.54
C SER A 278 -6.29 -6.83 14.06
N VAL A 279 -5.50 -7.51 13.24
CA VAL A 279 -5.65 -7.53 11.77
C VAL A 279 -7.03 -7.99 11.28
N ALA A 280 -7.67 -8.91 11.99
CA ALA A 280 -8.97 -9.49 11.64
C ALA A 280 -10.16 -8.84 12.36
N LEU A 281 -9.92 -7.85 13.22
CA LEU A 281 -11.00 -7.16 13.92
C LEU A 281 -11.78 -6.26 12.95
N PRO A 282 -13.12 -6.20 13.07
CA PRO A 282 -13.92 -5.22 12.38
C PRO A 282 -13.48 -3.79 12.72
N ALA A 283 -13.45 -2.89 11.74
CA ALA A 283 -13.07 -1.50 12.00
C ALA A 283 -13.95 -0.84 13.07
N ARG A 284 -15.24 -1.18 13.13
CA ARG A 284 -16.17 -0.70 14.15
C ARG A 284 -15.66 -0.99 15.57
N GLU A 285 -15.10 -2.16 15.82
CA GLU A 285 -14.57 -2.53 17.13
C GLU A 285 -13.31 -1.71 17.47
N ILE A 286 -12.44 -1.51 16.48
CA ILE A 286 -11.23 -0.70 16.64
C ILE A 286 -11.61 0.76 16.92
N LEU A 287 -12.56 1.31 16.17
CA LEU A 287 -13.08 2.67 16.38
C LEU A 287 -13.71 2.82 17.77
N ALA A 288 -14.52 1.83 18.20
CA ALA A 288 -15.14 1.85 19.53
C ALA A 288 -14.08 1.84 20.65
N ASN A 289 -13.06 0.99 20.56
CA ASN A 289 -11.94 0.96 21.51
C ASN A 289 -11.16 2.28 21.54
N ALA A 290 -11.08 2.97 20.40
CA ALA A 290 -10.46 4.28 20.29
C ALA A 290 -11.37 5.45 20.74
N GLY A 291 -12.60 5.16 21.17
CA GLY A 291 -13.57 6.20 21.57
C GLY A 291 -14.17 6.99 20.40
N VAL A 292 -14.09 6.46 19.18
CA VAL A 292 -14.68 7.08 17.98
C VAL A 292 -16.10 6.51 17.76
N PRO A 293 -17.15 7.33 17.85
CA PRO A 293 -18.51 6.87 17.63
C PRO A 293 -18.76 6.48 16.17
N THR A 294 -19.54 5.43 15.96
CA THR A 294 -20.05 4.98 14.67
C THR A 294 -21.57 4.96 14.69
N ALA A 295 -22.21 5.09 13.52
CA ALA A 295 -23.64 4.88 13.40
C ALA A 295 -24.00 3.43 13.82
N ALA A 296 -25.20 3.27 14.40
CA ALA A 296 -25.70 1.98 14.92
C ALA A 296 -26.03 0.99 13.78
#